data_fb7020b2fd0cd1df6ef6dc6411451342
#
_entry.id   fb7020b2fd0cd1df6ef6dc6411451342
#
_cell.length_a   1.000
_cell.length_b   1.000
_cell.length_c   1.000
_cell.angle_alpha   90.00
_cell.angle_beta   90.00
_cell.angle_gamma   90.00
#
_symmetry.space_group_name_H-M   'P 1'
#
loop_
_entity.id
_entity.type
_entity.pdbx_description
1 polymer ?
#
loop_
_entity_poly.entity_id
_entity_poly.type
_entity_poly.pdbx_seq_one_letter_code
_entity_poly.pdbx_strand_id
1 'polypeptide(L)'
;MFSNQYIQQRIHKANSLREEGKNPYKNGLKRSLTNAAFLEKYAYVKDLEEPKDKEKCESIVGRVKLLRLMGKACFIKIEDESAILQAYVSQNELNDEFKSLKKHLEVGDIVLVKGFPFATKTGELSVHALEFHILSKTIVPLPEKFHGLSDIELRYRQRYLDLIVNPGVKDVFKKRSLIVSSVRKFFEMEGFLEVETPMMHPIPGGANARPFITYHNALEIERYLRIAPELYLKRLIVGGFEAVFEINRNFRNEGMDHSHNPEFTMIEFYWAYHTYEDLIELSKRLFDYLLKTLNLDSKIIYNDMEVDFNQTSVISYLDALETIGGISKGILEKEDRLLAYLLEQGVKVEPNLTHDKLLAEAFDHFVEHKLINPTFVTQYPIEISPLARRNDSNPNIADRFELFIAGKEIANGFSELNDPLDQLERFKNQVAEKEKGDEEAQYMDEDYVWALAHGMPPTAGQGIGIDRLVMLLTGAKSIKDVILFPAMRPVKNDFNVEGEE
;
A
#
# COMPACT_ATOMS: atom_id res chain seq x y z
N MET A 1 -20.42 -24.82 8.35
CA MET A 1 -19.87 -23.48 8.59
C MET A 1 -20.10 -23.01 10.03
N PHE A 2 -21.32 -22.97 10.55
CA PHE A 2 -21.66 -22.41 11.87
C PHE A 2 -21.94 -23.45 12.95
N SER A 3 -21.18 -24.57 13.03
CA SER A 3 -21.42 -25.67 13.97
C SER A 3 -20.91 -25.45 15.40
N ASN A 4 -20.06 -24.43 15.60
CA ASN A 4 -19.50 -24.12 16.91
C ASN A 4 -20.58 -23.71 17.93
N GLN A 5 -20.50 -24.23 19.16
CA GLN A 5 -21.50 -24.01 20.24
C GLN A 5 -21.75 -22.51 20.54
N TYR A 6 -20.70 -21.69 20.58
CA TYR A 6 -20.81 -20.25 20.83
C TYR A 6 -21.52 -19.53 19.68
N ILE A 7 -21.25 -19.96 18.45
CA ILE A 7 -21.94 -19.43 17.27
C ILE A 7 -23.43 -19.80 17.32
N GLN A 8 -23.76 -21.06 17.64
CA GLN A 8 -25.15 -21.52 17.76
C GLN A 8 -25.93 -20.74 18.85
N GLN A 9 -25.31 -20.46 20.00
CA GLN A 9 -25.91 -19.63 21.04
C GLN A 9 -26.24 -18.21 20.53
N ARG A 10 -25.35 -17.59 19.74
CA ARG A 10 -25.59 -16.26 19.16
C ARG A 10 -26.65 -16.28 18.06
N ILE A 11 -26.70 -17.34 17.26
CA ILE A 11 -27.80 -17.58 16.30
C ILE A 11 -29.15 -17.70 17.03
N HIS A 12 -29.18 -18.47 18.12
CA HIS A 12 -30.39 -18.59 18.94
C HIS A 12 -30.84 -17.22 19.49
N LYS A 13 -29.93 -16.39 20.01
CA LYS A 13 -30.24 -15.02 20.46
C LYS A 13 -30.80 -14.15 19.33
N ALA A 14 -30.25 -14.24 18.13
CA ALA A 14 -30.76 -13.51 16.97
C ALA A 14 -32.16 -13.98 16.56
N ASN A 15 -32.46 -15.28 16.65
CA ASN A 15 -33.79 -15.82 16.37
C ASN A 15 -34.80 -15.43 17.47
N SER A 16 -34.39 -15.48 18.72
CA SER A 16 -35.23 -15.03 19.84
C SER A 16 -35.61 -13.54 19.73
N LEU A 17 -34.74 -12.68 19.21
CA LEU A 17 -35.11 -11.30 18.88
C LEU A 17 -36.20 -11.22 17.83
N ARG A 18 -36.14 -12.07 16.79
CA ARG A 18 -37.19 -12.13 15.73
C ARG A 18 -38.51 -12.59 16.29
N GLU A 19 -38.50 -13.58 17.20
CA GLU A 19 -39.70 -14.05 17.91
C GLU A 19 -40.31 -12.96 18.80
N GLU A 20 -39.50 -12.06 19.37
CA GLU A 20 -39.92 -10.87 20.08
C GLU A 20 -40.40 -9.73 19.14
N GLY A 21 -40.51 -9.95 17.84
CA GLY A 21 -40.90 -8.95 16.82
C GLY A 21 -39.81 -7.90 16.52
N LYS A 22 -38.58 -8.15 16.93
CA LYS A 22 -37.43 -7.22 16.72
C LYS A 22 -36.52 -7.75 15.64
N ASN A 23 -36.16 -6.88 14.70
CA ASN A 23 -35.19 -7.25 13.66
C ASN A 23 -33.76 -7.13 14.19
N PRO A 24 -32.98 -8.25 14.29
CA PRO A 24 -31.60 -8.22 14.74
C PRO A 24 -30.62 -7.57 13.72
N TYR A 25 -31.11 -7.22 12.53
CA TYR A 25 -30.35 -6.54 11.44
C TYR A 25 -31.16 -5.34 10.94
N LYS A 26 -31.45 -4.42 11.87
CA LYS A 26 -32.31 -3.26 11.64
C LYS A 26 -31.55 -2.18 10.83
N ASN A 27 -32.20 -1.62 9.82
CA ASN A 27 -31.69 -0.47 9.06
C ASN A 27 -32.59 0.77 9.23
N GLY A 28 -32.27 1.85 8.52
CA GLY A 28 -33.07 3.08 8.52
C GLY A 28 -32.81 4.03 9.70
N LEU A 29 -32.08 3.61 10.73
CA LEU A 29 -31.71 4.46 11.86
C LEU A 29 -30.35 5.13 11.57
N LYS A 30 -30.25 6.44 11.87
CA LYS A 30 -29.06 7.24 11.58
C LYS A 30 -28.49 7.82 12.88
N ARG A 31 -27.17 7.91 12.97
CA ARG A 31 -26.50 8.71 14.00
C ARG A 31 -26.67 10.20 13.71
N SER A 32 -26.76 11.03 14.74
CA SER A 32 -26.69 12.49 14.62
C SER A 32 -25.25 13.02 14.72
N LEU A 33 -24.39 12.34 15.50
CA LEU A 33 -22.99 12.66 15.70
C LEU A 33 -22.10 11.43 15.65
N THR A 34 -20.82 11.63 15.31
CA THR A 34 -19.77 10.64 15.58
C THR A 34 -19.43 10.64 17.08
N ASN A 35 -18.80 9.57 17.57
CA ASN A 35 -18.37 9.49 18.97
C ASN A 35 -17.39 10.62 19.34
N ALA A 36 -16.41 10.95 18.47
CA ALA A 36 -15.49 12.05 18.70
C ALA A 36 -16.21 13.39 18.75
N ALA A 37 -17.12 13.65 17.79
CA ALA A 37 -17.91 14.89 17.79
C ALA A 37 -18.82 15.01 19.02
N PHE A 38 -19.35 13.92 19.56
CA PHE A 38 -20.09 13.92 20.81
C PHE A 38 -19.18 14.29 21.99
N LEU A 39 -17.99 13.68 22.09
CA LEU A 39 -17.03 13.95 23.15
C LEU A 39 -16.56 15.41 23.15
N GLU A 40 -16.32 15.97 21.97
CA GLU A 40 -15.92 17.37 21.80
C GLU A 40 -17.06 18.33 22.13
N LYS A 41 -18.25 18.14 21.51
CA LYS A 41 -19.41 19.02 21.65
C LYS A 41 -19.91 19.14 23.09
N TYR A 42 -19.84 18.04 23.83
CA TYR A 42 -20.39 17.96 25.19
C TYR A 42 -19.33 17.90 26.29
N ALA A 43 -18.08 18.28 26.00
CA ALA A 43 -17.01 18.31 26.99
C ALA A 43 -17.35 19.14 28.24
N TYR A 44 -18.09 20.24 28.06
CA TYR A 44 -18.54 21.16 29.11
C TYR A 44 -19.43 20.50 30.18
N VAL A 45 -20.08 19.38 29.85
CA VAL A 45 -21.00 18.69 30.79
C VAL A 45 -20.26 18.22 32.04
N LYS A 46 -18.95 17.99 31.96
CA LYS A 46 -18.13 17.59 33.11
C LYS A 46 -18.00 18.68 34.18
N ASP A 47 -18.15 19.94 33.76
CA ASP A 47 -17.94 21.13 34.60
C ASP A 47 -19.26 21.68 35.17
N LEU A 48 -20.39 21.06 34.85
CA LEU A 48 -21.69 21.47 35.40
C LEU A 48 -21.86 20.99 36.85
N GLU A 49 -22.60 21.76 37.69
CA GLU A 49 -22.99 21.35 39.06
C GLU A 49 -23.73 20.02 39.04
N GLU A 50 -24.74 19.87 38.17
CA GLU A 50 -25.30 18.58 37.79
C GLU A 50 -24.68 18.16 36.45
N PRO A 51 -23.79 17.15 36.43
CA PRO A 51 -23.05 16.79 35.25
C PRO A 51 -23.91 16.02 34.22
N LYS A 52 -24.97 16.67 33.74
CA LYS A 52 -25.91 16.16 32.72
C LYS A 52 -26.60 17.32 32.00
N ASP A 53 -26.90 17.11 30.71
CA ASP A 53 -27.69 18.06 29.93
C ASP A 53 -28.86 17.32 29.24
N LYS A 54 -30.01 17.29 29.93
CA LYS A 54 -31.21 16.54 29.49
C LYS A 54 -31.94 17.20 28.31
N GLU A 55 -31.64 18.48 28.01
CA GLU A 55 -32.25 19.19 26.89
C GLU A 55 -31.63 18.76 25.55
N LYS A 56 -30.48 18.14 25.60
CA LYS A 56 -29.75 17.64 24.43
C LYS A 56 -30.01 16.15 24.25
N CYS A 57 -30.36 15.77 23.04
CA CYS A 57 -30.60 14.36 22.72
C CYS A 57 -29.92 14.02 21.38
N GLU A 58 -28.97 13.10 21.45
CA GLU A 58 -28.18 12.69 20.29
C GLU A 58 -28.26 11.17 20.08
N SER A 59 -28.11 10.76 18.84
CA SER A 59 -27.99 9.35 18.44
C SER A 59 -26.55 9.03 18.06
N ILE A 60 -25.96 8.05 18.74
CA ILE A 60 -24.64 7.50 18.43
C ILE A 60 -24.77 6.06 17.96
N VAL A 61 -23.85 5.63 17.11
CA VAL A 61 -23.81 4.27 16.53
C VAL A 61 -22.38 3.74 16.63
N GLY A 62 -22.24 2.46 16.90
CA GLY A 62 -20.94 1.80 16.85
C GLY A 62 -20.98 0.36 17.32
N ARG A 63 -19.81 -0.25 17.36
CA ARG A 63 -19.60 -1.63 17.80
C ARG A 63 -19.41 -1.70 19.29
N VAL A 64 -20.10 -2.61 19.95
CA VAL A 64 -19.94 -2.91 21.38
C VAL A 64 -18.56 -3.53 21.62
N LYS A 65 -17.71 -2.81 22.33
CA LYS A 65 -16.35 -3.26 22.71
C LYS A 65 -16.28 -3.80 24.14
N LEU A 66 -17.15 -3.31 25.02
CA LEU A 66 -17.26 -3.74 26.40
C LEU A 66 -18.70 -3.66 26.85
N LEU A 67 -19.14 -4.68 27.56
CA LEU A 67 -20.45 -4.74 28.22
C LEU A 67 -20.25 -5.08 29.71
N ARG A 68 -20.70 -4.18 30.59
CA ARG A 68 -20.59 -4.36 32.03
C ARG A 68 -21.97 -4.26 32.63
N LEU A 69 -22.58 -5.43 32.99
CA LEU A 69 -23.91 -5.54 33.59
C LEU A 69 -23.83 -5.33 35.10
N MET A 70 -24.68 -4.46 35.65
CA MET A 70 -24.73 -4.08 37.06
C MET A 70 -26.20 -4.07 37.53
N GLY A 71 -26.77 -5.24 37.77
CA GLY A 71 -28.16 -5.38 38.26
C GLY A 71 -29.19 -4.80 37.28
N LYS A 72 -29.72 -3.61 37.60
CA LYS A 72 -30.72 -2.87 36.82
C LYS A 72 -30.13 -1.83 35.86
N ALA A 73 -28.82 -1.84 35.64
CA ALA A 73 -28.14 -0.95 34.72
C ALA A 73 -26.97 -1.67 34.01
N CYS A 74 -26.49 -1.11 32.92
CA CYS A 74 -25.25 -1.53 32.30
C CYS A 74 -24.46 -0.34 31.71
N PHE A 75 -23.17 -0.50 31.69
CA PHE A 75 -22.25 0.38 30.93
C PHE A 75 -21.75 -0.36 29.70
N ILE A 76 -21.81 0.32 28.58
CA ILE A 76 -21.44 -0.21 27.26
C ILE A 76 -20.42 0.74 26.66
N LYS A 77 -19.22 0.23 26.28
CA LYS A 77 -18.29 0.99 25.44
C LYS A 77 -18.59 0.69 23.98
N ILE A 78 -18.89 1.75 23.24
CA ILE A 78 -19.29 1.72 21.83
C ILE A 78 -18.19 2.40 21.02
N GLU A 79 -17.63 1.70 20.06
CA GLU A 79 -16.59 2.20 19.15
C GLU A 79 -17.18 2.45 17.78
N ASP A 80 -17.01 3.68 17.28
CA ASP A 80 -17.11 3.98 15.85
C ASP A 80 -15.71 4.22 15.26
N GLU A 81 -15.61 4.71 14.03
CA GLU A 81 -14.31 5.01 13.41
C GLU A 81 -13.55 6.13 14.12
N SER A 82 -14.26 7.03 14.78
CA SER A 82 -13.70 8.28 15.35
C SER A 82 -13.21 8.13 16.78
N ALA A 83 -13.94 7.40 17.64
CA ALA A 83 -13.61 7.25 19.06
C ALA A 83 -14.39 6.12 19.73
N ILE A 84 -14.03 5.85 20.99
CA ILE A 84 -14.82 5.01 21.91
C ILE A 84 -15.62 5.92 22.85
N LEU A 85 -16.94 5.73 22.90
CA LEU A 85 -17.85 6.46 23.79
C LEU A 85 -18.56 5.49 24.73
N GLN A 86 -18.73 5.88 25.98
CA GLN A 86 -19.49 5.11 26.97
C GLN A 86 -20.99 5.43 26.88
N ALA A 87 -21.83 4.41 26.93
CA ALA A 87 -23.25 4.54 27.12
C ALA A 87 -23.67 3.94 28.48
N TYR A 88 -24.49 4.65 29.22
CA TYR A 88 -25.20 4.17 30.41
C TYR A 88 -26.62 3.82 30.03
N VAL A 89 -27.03 2.59 30.31
CA VAL A 89 -28.36 2.06 29.98
C VAL A 89 -28.97 1.52 31.22
N SER A 90 -30.18 1.94 31.57
CA SER A 90 -30.86 1.54 32.79
C SER A 90 -32.26 0.96 32.56
N GLN A 91 -32.67 0.09 33.44
CA GLN A 91 -34.04 -0.46 33.47
C GLN A 91 -35.09 0.61 33.73
N ASN A 92 -34.74 1.67 34.48
CA ASN A 92 -35.69 2.73 34.81
C ASN A 92 -36.10 3.53 33.55
N GLU A 93 -35.21 3.66 32.57
CA GLU A 93 -35.47 4.38 31.31
C GLU A 93 -36.07 3.45 30.25
N LEU A 94 -35.51 2.23 30.09
CA LEU A 94 -35.89 1.34 29.00
C LEU A 94 -36.91 0.27 29.34
N ASN A 95 -37.29 0.11 30.63
CA ASN A 95 -38.30 -0.86 31.10
C ASN A 95 -38.05 -2.29 30.56
N ASP A 96 -39.00 -2.84 29.78
CA ASP A 96 -38.91 -4.19 29.23
C ASP A 96 -37.85 -4.31 28.11
N GLU A 97 -37.52 -3.22 27.44
CA GLU A 97 -36.41 -3.20 26.46
C GLU A 97 -35.08 -3.49 27.13
N PHE A 98 -34.87 -3.06 28.38
CA PHE A 98 -33.67 -3.40 29.13
C PHE A 98 -33.53 -4.89 29.38
N LYS A 99 -34.65 -5.61 29.66
CA LYS A 99 -34.63 -7.05 29.84
C LYS A 99 -34.23 -7.77 28.54
N SER A 100 -34.81 -7.35 27.41
CA SER A 100 -34.45 -7.86 26.08
C SER A 100 -32.99 -7.59 25.75
N LEU A 101 -32.51 -6.37 26.01
CA LEU A 101 -31.10 -6.01 25.82
C LEU A 101 -30.19 -6.92 26.66
N LYS A 102 -30.45 -7.08 27.94
CA LYS A 102 -29.66 -7.93 28.85
C LYS A 102 -29.58 -9.39 28.37
N LYS A 103 -30.63 -9.90 27.74
CA LYS A 103 -30.71 -11.27 27.21
C LYS A 103 -29.96 -11.44 25.92
N HIS A 104 -29.96 -10.43 25.04
CA HIS A 104 -29.54 -10.59 23.63
C HIS A 104 -28.26 -9.87 23.27
N LEU A 105 -27.87 -8.78 23.98
CA LEU A 105 -26.71 -7.99 23.63
C LEU A 105 -25.40 -8.75 23.88
N GLU A 106 -24.51 -8.66 22.90
CA GLU A 106 -23.19 -9.29 22.94
C GLU A 106 -22.09 -8.29 22.57
N VAL A 107 -20.89 -8.53 23.06
CA VAL A 107 -19.69 -7.85 22.56
C VAL A 107 -19.51 -8.18 21.07
N GLY A 108 -19.30 -7.14 20.27
CA GLY A 108 -19.23 -7.22 18.84
C GLY A 108 -20.48 -6.71 18.11
N ASP A 109 -21.65 -6.70 18.74
CA ASP A 109 -22.89 -6.19 18.15
C ASP A 109 -22.73 -4.72 17.72
N ILE A 110 -23.40 -4.33 16.64
CA ILE A 110 -23.53 -2.93 16.24
C ILE A 110 -24.84 -2.40 16.82
N VAL A 111 -24.74 -1.27 17.51
CA VAL A 111 -25.87 -0.68 18.23
C VAL A 111 -26.05 0.79 17.92
N LEU A 112 -27.30 1.27 18.07
CA LEU A 112 -27.63 2.69 18.17
C LEU A 112 -28.09 2.97 19.58
N VAL A 113 -27.56 4.04 20.18
CA VAL A 113 -28.02 4.58 21.47
C VAL A 113 -28.41 6.04 21.24
N LYS A 114 -29.64 6.38 21.62
CA LYS A 114 -30.12 7.75 21.61
C LYS A 114 -30.37 8.22 23.05
N GLY A 115 -29.84 9.37 23.40
CA GLY A 115 -29.94 9.89 24.75
C GLY A 115 -29.21 11.19 24.95
N PHE A 116 -29.10 11.62 26.21
CA PHE A 116 -28.50 12.90 26.59
C PHE A 116 -27.06 12.72 27.13
N PRO A 117 -26.20 13.73 26.99
CA PRO A 117 -24.86 13.70 27.55
C PRO A 117 -24.89 13.84 29.08
N PHE A 118 -24.06 13.02 29.74
CA PHE A 118 -23.81 13.14 31.17
C PHE A 118 -22.40 12.70 31.51
N ALA A 119 -21.85 13.18 32.62
CA ALA A 119 -20.61 12.66 33.18
C ALA A 119 -20.85 11.76 34.36
N THR A 120 -20.15 10.64 34.42
CA THR A 120 -20.21 9.71 35.56
C THR A 120 -19.56 10.33 36.80
N LYS A 121 -19.76 9.70 37.98
CA LYS A 121 -19.06 10.14 39.20
C LYS A 121 -17.54 10.17 39.11
N THR A 122 -16.99 9.41 38.20
CA THR A 122 -15.53 9.38 37.91
C THR A 122 -15.10 10.37 36.81
N GLY A 123 -16.02 11.22 36.32
CA GLY A 123 -15.74 12.22 35.29
C GLY A 123 -15.75 11.71 33.85
N GLU A 124 -16.15 10.44 33.59
CA GLU A 124 -16.21 9.93 32.21
C GLU A 124 -17.47 10.44 31.50
N LEU A 125 -17.29 11.25 30.44
CA LEU A 125 -18.38 11.72 29.61
C LEU A 125 -19.02 10.55 28.86
N SER A 126 -20.33 10.45 28.94
CA SER A 126 -21.10 9.31 28.49
C SER A 126 -22.44 9.75 27.90
N VAL A 127 -23.11 8.88 27.16
CA VAL A 127 -24.53 9.06 26.78
C VAL A 127 -25.43 8.29 27.74
N HIS A 128 -26.41 8.97 28.32
CA HIS A 128 -27.49 8.34 29.11
C HIS A 128 -28.59 7.93 28.14
N ALA A 129 -28.77 6.62 27.97
CA ALA A 129 -29.69 6.06 26.98
C ALA A 129 -31.14 6.27 27.32
N LEU A 130 -31.89 6.85 26.40
CA LEU A 130 -33.35 6.91 26.39
C LEU A 130 -33.96 5.92 25.39
N GLU A 131 -33.24 5.61 24.32
CA GLU A 131 -33.59 4.59 23.32
C GLU A 131 -32.34 3.73 23.02
N PHE A 132 -32.56 2.45 22.75
CA PHE A 132 -31.52 1.49 22.42
C PHE A 132 -31.96 0.53 21.32
N HIS A 133 -31.16 0.34 20.30
CA HIS A 133 -31.44 -0.57 19.20
C HIS A 133 -30.19 -1.40 18.82
N ILE A 134 -30.37 -2.71 18.63
CA ILE A 134 -29.40 -3.56 17.95
C ILE A 134 -29.61 -3.35 16.46
N LEU A 135 -28.55 -2.90 15.75
CA LEU A 135 -28.56 -2.69 14.31
C LEU A 135 -28.02 -3.89 13.55
N SER A 136 -27.05 -4.59 14.14
CA SER A 136 -26.48 -5.81 13.56
C SER A 136 -25.98 -6.74 14.66
N LYS A 137 -26.51 -7.94 14.66
CA LYS A 137 -26.12 -9.00 15.59
C LYS A 137 -24.84 -9.67 15.13
N THR A 138 -23.83 -9.73 15.98
CA THR A 138 -22.60 -10.47 15.71
C THR A 138 -22.81 -11.95 16.00
N ILE A 139 -22.70 -12.79 14.98
CA ILE A 139 -22.88 -14.24 15.08
C ILE A 139 -21.58 -14.94 15.49
N VAL A 140 -20.44 -14.54 14.92
CA VAL A 140 -19.14 -15.10 15.27
C VAL A 140 -18.51 -14.26 16.38
N PRO A 141 -18.14 -14.85 17.55
CA PRO A 141 -17.43 -14.12 18.59
C PRO A 141 -16.15 -13.47 18.08
N LEU A 142 -15.87 -12.25 18.52
CA LEU A 142 -14.57 -11.63 18.26
C LEU A 142 -13.48 -12.36 19.07
N PRO A 143 -12.24 -12.42 18.58
CA PRO A 143 -11.09 -12.90 19.33
C PRO A 143 -10.95 -12.20 20.69
N GLU A 144 -10.43 -12.91 21.70
CA GLU A 144 -10.31 -12.36 23.05
C GLU A 144 -9.41 -11.12 23.11
N LYS A 145 -9.85 -10.12 23.90
CA LYS A 145 -9.23 -8.78 23.99
C LYS A 145 -7.77 -8.74 24.42
N PHE A 146 -7.31 -9.72 25.20
CA PHE A 146 -6.03 -9.62 25.90
C PHE A 146 -4.82 -9.92 25.01
N HIS A 147 -5.01 -10.60 23.89
CA HIS A 147 -3.93 -10.97 22.96
C HIS A 147 -4.14 -10.44 21.53
N GLY A 148 -5.31 -9.83 21.23
CA GLY A 148 -5.66 -9.41 19.88
C GLY A 148 -5.64 -10.61 18.92
N LEU A 149 -5.48 -10.32 17.64
CA LEU A 149 -5.14 -11.32 16.63
C LEU A 149 -3.61 -11.30 16.48
N SER A 150 -2.91 -12.19 17.23
CA SER A 150 -1.44 -12.23 17.27
C SER A 150 -0.83 -12.98 16.08
N ASP A 151 -1.56 -13.93 15.51
CA ASP A 151 -1.14 -14.64 14.30
C ASP A 151 -1.14 -13.68 13.11
N ILE A 152 0.08 -13.40 12.61
CA ILE A 152 0.31 -12.45 11.52
C ILE A 152 -0.35 -12.91 10.22
N GLU A 153 -0.31 -14.22 9.92
CA GLU A 153 -0.90 -14.76 8.70
C GLU A 153 -2.43 -14.64 8.75
N LEU A 154 -3.03 -14.97 9.88
CA LEU A 154 -4.47 -14.82 10.09
C LEU A 154 -4.90 -13.35 10.00
N ARG A 155 -4.10 -12.40 10.48
CA ARG A 155 -4.34 -10.94 10.33
C ARG A 155 -4.44 -10.52 8.85
N TYR A 156 -3.60 -11.05 8.00
CA TYR A 156 -3.64 -10.74 6.56
C TYR A 156 -4.83 -11.39 5.87
N ARG A 157 -5.15 -12.65 6.20
CA ARG A 157 -6.27 -13.41 5.63
C ARG A 157 -7.62 -12.87 6.07
N GLN A 158 -7.74 -12.54 7.35
CA GLN A 158 -8.97 -12.00 7.96
C GLN A 158 -8.79 -10.53 8.35
N ARG A 159 -8.39 -9.70 7.40
CA ARG A 159 -8.10 -8.28 7.61
C ARG A 159 -9.27 -7.55 8.30
N TYR A 160 -10.50 -7.93 8.04
CA TYR A 160 -11.67 -7.38 8.72
C TYR A 160 -11.64 -7.62 10.24
N LEU A 161 -11.13 -8.75 10.71
CA LEU A 161 -10.93 -8.98 12.15
C LEU A 161 -9.76 -8.17 12.69
N ASP A 162 -8.64 -8.15 11.98
CA ASP A 162 -7.46 -7.32 12.32
C ASP A 162 -7.86 -5.85 12.52
N LEU A 163 -8.65 -5.28 11.60
CA LEU A 163 -9.19 -3.93 11.69
C LEU A 163 -10.16 -3.70 12.87
N ILE A 164 -10.84 -4.76 13.34
CA ILE A 164 -11.76 -4.68 14.50
C ILE A 164 -11.00 -4.76 15.82
N VAL A 165 -9.99 -5.63 15.92
CA VAL A 165 -9.42 -6.01 17.22
C VAL A 165 -8.06 -5.38 17.51
N ASN A 166 -7.27 -5.06 16.50
CA ASN A 166 -5.93 -4.50 16.67
C ASN A 166 -5.94 -2.96 16.50
N PRO A 167 -5.63 -2.20 17.58
CA PRO A 167 -5.49 -0.74 17.48
C PRO A 167 -4.34 -0.37 16.52
N GLY A 168 -4.46 0.76 15.84
CA GLY A 168 -3.40 1.28 14.97
C GLY A 168 -3.37 0.71 13.55
N VAL A 169 -3.96 -0.46 13.28
CA VAL A 169 -3.99 -1.03 11.92
C VAL A 169 -4.72 -0.10 10.95
N LYS A 170 -5.86 0.49 11.37
CA LYS A 170 -6.60 1.47 10.56
C LYS A 170 -5.77 2.70 10.22
N ASP A 171 -4.88 3.12 11.13
CA ASP A 171 -4.09 4.34 10.96
C ASP A 171 -3.06 4.19 9.83
N VAL A 172 -2.49 3.00 9.64
CA VAL A 172 -1.62 2.71 8.48
C VAL A 172 -2.37 2.94 7.17
N PHE A 173 -3.61 2.43 7.05
CA PHE A 173 -4.40 2.59 5.82
C PHE A 173 -4.93 4.00 5.62
N LYS A 174 -5.23 4.74 6.70
CA LYS A 174 -5.54 6.18 6.63
C LYS A 174 -4.33 6.98 6.17
N LYS A 175 -3.14 6.70 6.70
CA LYS A 175 -1.88 7.30 6.25
C LYS A 175 -1.60 6.95 4.79
N ARG A 176 -1.77 5.68 4.38
CA ARG A 176 -1.65 5.28 2.97
C ARG A 176 -2.56 6.12 2.06
N SER A 177 -3.83 6.26 2.42
CA SER A 177 -4.78 7.06 1.65
C SER A 177 -4.34 8.53 1.57
N LEU A 178 -3.85 9.09 2.67
CA LEU A 178 -3.31 10.45 2.71
C LEU A 178 -2.06 10.58 1.83
N ILE A 179 -1.12 9.62 1.89
CA ILE A 179 0.09 9.62 1.05
C ILE A 179 -0.29 9.61 -0.43
N VAL A 180 -1.15 8.69 -0.87
CA VAL A 180 -1.57 8.59 -2.27
C VAL A 180 -2.25 9.88 -2.76
N SER A 181 -3.14 10.45 -1.95
CA SER A 181 -3.80 11.72 -2.31
C SER A 181 -2.82 12.90 -2.34
N SER A 182 -1.80 12.89 -1.47
CA SER A 182 -0.76 13.92 -1.42
C SER A 182 0.19 13.82 -2.61
N VAL A 183 0.58 12.62 -3.00
CA VAL A 183 1.37 12.38 -4.24
C VAL A 183 0.61 12.94 -5.44
N ARG A 184 -0.68 12.59 -5.60
CA ARG A 184 -1.51 13.12 -6.69
C ARG A 184 -1.53 14.64 -6.70
N LYS A 185 -1.83 15.25 -5.57
CA LYS A 185 -1.88 16.69 -5.44
C LYS A 185 -0.53 17.38 -5.74
N PHE A 186 0.58 16.75 -5.35
CA PHE A 186 1.91 17.27 -5.65
C PHE A 186 2.13 17.34 -7.18
N PHE A 187 1.86 16.25 -7.91
CA PHE A 187 2.05 16.22 -9.36
C PHE A 187 1.10 17.19 -10.09
N GLU A 188 -0.15 17.33 -9.64
CA GLU A 188 -1.08 18.34 -10.16
C GLU A 188 -0.53 19.78 -9.95
N MET A 189 0.07 20.08 -8.78
CA MET A 189 0.68 21.40 -8.51
C MET A 189 1.95 21.65 -9.35
N GLU A 190 2.69 20.60 -9.69
CA GLU A 190 3.85 20.68 -10.60
C GLU A 190 3.43 20.75 -12.08
N GLY A 191 2.13 20.75 -12.38
CA GLY A 191 1.59 20.91 -13.73
C GLY A 191 1.43 19.62 -14.54
N PHE A 192 1.55 18.46 -13.91
CA PHE A 192 1.31 17.18 -14.57
C PHE A 192 -0.18 16.86 -14.70
N LEU A 193 -0.56 16.24 -15.80
CA LEU A 193 -1.90 15.71 -16.03
C LEU A 193 -2.00 14.25 -15.59
N GLU A 194 -2.96 13.93 -14.72
CA GLU A 194 -3.26 12.52 -14.41
C GLU A 194 -4.00 11.88 -15.59
N VAL A 195 -3.54 10.71 -16.01
CA VAL A 195 -4.11 9.96 -17.13
C VAL A 195 -4.34 8.51 -16.73
N GLU A 196 -5.14 7.79 -17.53
CA GLU A 196 -5.34 6.35 -17.40
C GLU A 196 -4.97 5.67 -18.71
N THR A 197 -4.19 4.59 -18.61
CA THR A 197 -3.79 3.75 -19.74
C THR A 197 -4.29 2.31 -19.55
N PRO A 198 -4.30 1.47 -20.58
CA PRO A 198 -4.83 0.12 -20.46
C PRO A 198 -4.13 -0.72 -19.39
N MET A 199 -4.89 -1.49 -18.59
CA MET A 199 -4.36 -2.50 -17.68
C MET A 199 -4.15 -3.86 -18.37
N MET A 200 -4.88 -4.13 -19.48
CA MET A 200 -4.72 -5.33 -20.29
C MET A 200 -4.01 -4.98 -21.59
N HIS A 201 -2.77 -5.39 -21.70
CA HIS A 201 -1.90 -5.10 -22.83
C HIS A 201 -1.98 -6.21 -23.90
N PRO A 202 -1.88 -5.87 -25.19
CA PRO A 202 -1.67 -6.86 -26.24
C PRO A 202 -0.26 -7.44 -26.19
N ILE A 203 0.73 -6.63 -25.81
CA ILE A 203 2.13 -6.99 -25.69
C ILE A 203 2.62 -6.43 -24.34
N PRO A 204 3.19 -7.25 -23.45
CA PRO A 204 3.74 -6.75 -22.20
C PRO A 204 5.08 -6.03 -22.45
N GLY A 205 5.33 -4.92 -21.75
CA GLY A 205 6.56 -4.14 -21.89
C GLY A 205 6.65 -3.03 -20.86
N GLY A 206 7.75 -2.27 -20.88
CA GLY A 206 8.04 -1.18 -19.97
C GLY A 206 8.76 -1.58 -18.68
N ALA A 207 9.03 -2.87 -18.48
CA ALA A 207 9.84 -3.39 -17.38
C ALA A 207 10.38 -4.77 -17.73
N ASN A 208 11.38 -5.22 -17.00
CA ASN A 208 11.82 -6.62 -17.01
C ASN A 208 11.06 -7.36 -15.92
N ALA A 209 10.03 -8.11 -16.33
CA ALA A 209 9.18 -8.87 -15.42
C ALA A 209 8.34 -9.91 -16.17
N ARG A 210 7.98 -10.98 -15.49
CA ARG A 210 7.08 -11.99 -16.03
C ARG A 210 5.62 -11.51 -15.92
N PRO A 211 4.84 -11.47 -17.04
CA PRO A 211 3.45 -11.03 -17.01
C PRO A 211 2.49 -12.15 -16.54
N PHE A 212 1.33 -11.77 -16.01
CA PHE A 212 0.14 -12.65 -15.96
C PHE A 212 -0.55 -12.65 -17.32
N ILE A 213 -0.94 -13.83 -17.78
CA ILE A 213 -1.65 -14.03 -19.05
C ILE A 213 -3.14 -14.22 -18.75
N THR A 214 -3.98 -13.59 -19.55
CA THR A 214 -5.43 -13.74 -19.53
C THR A 214 -5.99 -13.88 -20.94
N TYR A 215 -7.26 -14.24 -21.08
CA TYR A 215 -7.88 -14.50 -22.38
C TYR A 215 -9.14 -13.67 -22.58
N HIS A 216 -9.23 -12.97 -23.72
CA HIS A 216 -10.39 -12.18 -24.10
C HIS A 216 -11.34 -13.05 -24.94
N ASN A 217 -12.38 -13.60 -24.35
CA ASN A 217 -13.29 -14.56 -24.98
C ASN A 217 -13.93 -14.05 -26.28
N ALA A 218 -14.41 -12.81 -26.30
CA ALA A 218 -15.12 -12.26 -27.46
C ALA A 218 -14.23 -12.00 -28.69
N LEU A 219 -12.93 -11.80 -28.48
CA LEU A 219 -11.95 -11.60 -29.55
C LEU A 219 -11.09 -12.84 -29.80
N GLU A 220 -11.22 -13.87 -28.95
CA GLU A 220 -10.43 -15.12 -29.01
C GLU A 220 -8.92 -14.88 -29.04
N ILE A 221 -8.44 -13.95 -28.19
CA ILE A 221 -7.02 -13.56 -28.13
C ILE A 221 -6.50 -13.54 -26.70
N GLU A 222 -5.22 -13.80 -26.53
CA GLU A 222 -4.51 -13.59 -25.27
C GLU A 222 -4.31 -12.08 -25.01
N ARG A 223 -4.31 -11.74 -23.73
CA ARG A 223 -3.95 -10.44 -23.19
C ARG A 223 -3.05 -10.63 -21.98
N TYR A 224 -2.31 -9.60 -21.66
CA TYR A 224 -1.38 -9.59 -20.54
C TYR A 224 -1.79 -8.52 -19.55
N LEU A 225 -1.82 -8.84 -18.25
CA LEU A 225 -1.91 -7.79 -17.24
C LEU A 225 -0.62 -7.00 -17.26
N ARG A 226 -0.71 -5.67 -17.28
CA ARG A 226 0.45 -4.79 -17.45
C ARG A 226 1.49 -4.99 -16.34
N ILE A 227 2.75 -5.01 -16.73
CA ILE A 227 3.90 -5.00 -15.83
C ILE A 227 4.38 -3.57 -15.51
N ALA A 228 4.07 -2.61 -16.41
CA ALA A 228 4.30 -1.18 -16.31
C ALA A 228 3.42 -0.42 -17.32
N PRO A 229 3.03 0.84 -17.09
CA PRO A 229 2.31 1.68 -18.07
C PRO A 229 3.25 2.43 -19.03
N GLU A 230 4.56 2.32 -18.88
CA GLU A 230 5.61 3.12 -19.50
C GLU A 230 5.41 3.37 -21.01
N LEU A 231 5.26 2.29 -21.80
CA LEU A 231 5.19 2.43 -23.26
C LEU A 231 3.91 3.15 -23.71
N TYR A 232 2.82 3.10 -22.94
CA TYR A 232 1.61 3.87 -23.22
C TYR A 232 1.75 5.34 -22.83
N LEU A 233 2.38 5.63 -21.68
CA LEU A 233 2.62 7.00 -21.25
C LEU A 233 3.57 7.73 -22.20
N LYS A 234 4.60 7.08 -22.72
CA LYS A 234 5.48 7.62 -23.76
C LYS A 234 4.76 7.91 -25.07
N ARG A 235 3.77 7.07 -25.47
CA ARG A 235 2.92 7.37 -26.62
C ARG A 235 2.11 8.65 -26.43
N LEU A 236 1.72 8.98 -25.19
CA LEU A 236 1.04 10.25 -24.90
C LEU A 236 2.00 11.45 -25.07
N ILE A 237 3.27 11.29 -24.69
CA ILE A 237 4.30 12.30 -24.93
C ILE A 237 4.52 12.51 -26.43
N VAL A 238 4.62 11.44 -27.22
CA VAL A 238 4.65 11.52 -28.69
C VAL A 238 3.40 12.24 -29.23
N GLY A 239 2.25 12.03 -28.61
CA GLY A 239 0.98 12.67 -28.95
C GLY A 239 0.88 14.16 -28.57
N GLY A 240 1.91 14.72 -27.91
CA GLY A 240 2.01 16.15 -27.61
C GLY A 240 1.64 16.55 -26.18
N PHE A 241 1.40 15.59 -25.27
CA PHE A 241 1.36 15.91 -23.83
C PHE A 241 2.79 16.17 -23.34
N GLU A 242 3.00 17.20 -22.54
CA GLU A 242 4.34 17.55 -22.04
C GLU A 242 4.63 17.00 -20.66
N ALA A 243 3.62 16.80 -19.82
CA ALA A 243 3.77 16.28 -18.46
C ALA A 243 2.55 15.41 -18.08
N VAL A 244 2.76 14.12 -17.91
CA VAL A 244 1.70 13.16 -17.56
C VAL A 244 2.13 12.27 -16.41
N PHE A 245 1.16 11.83 -15.60
CA PHE A 245 1.38 10.79 -14.59
C PHE A 245 0.19 9.84 -14.49
N GLU A 246 0.45 8.64 -14.00
CA GLU A 246 -0.58 7.65 -13.68
C GLU A 246 -0.25 6.99 -12.34
N ILE A 247 -1.18 7.05 -11.37
CA ILE A 247 -1.12 6.23 -10.16
C ILE A 247 -1.92 4.96 -10.45
N ASN A 248 -1.25 3.82 -10.45
CA ASN A 248 -1.79 2.63 -11.07
C ASN A 248 -1.45 1.32 -10.35
N ARG A 249 -2.15 0.24 -10.76
CA ARG A 249 -1.84 -1.13 -10.41
C ARG A 249 -1.04 -1.79 -11.52
N ASN A 250 0.07 -2.44 -11.13
CA ASN A 250 0.87 -3.29 -11.98
C ASN A 250 0.90 -4.71 -11.44
N PHE A 251 1.20 -5.65 -12.30
CA PHE A 251 1.10 -7.08 -12.03
C PHE A 251 2.38 -7.77 -12.52
N ARG A 252 3.09 -8.43 -11.59
CA ARG A 252 4.28 -9.22 -11.92
C ARG A 252 4.13 -10.63 -11.38
N ASN A 253 4.23 -11.62 -12.27
CA ASN A 253 4.06 -13.04 -11.94
C ASN A 253 5.35 -13.63 -11.38
N GLU A 254 5.75 -13.10 -10.23
CA GLU A 254 7.00 -13.39 -9.54
C GLU A 254 6.75 -13.88 -8.11
N GLY A 255 7.81 -14.06 -7.34
CA GLY A 255 7.74 -14.47 -5.95
C GLY A 255 7.02 -13.46 -5.04
N MET A 256 6.58 -13.93 -3.88
CA MET A 256 5.98 -13.11 -2.81
C MET A 256 6.85 -13.16 -1.57
N ASP A 257 7.29 -12.00 -1.12
CA ASP A 257 8.09 -11.85 0.11
C ASP A 257 7.64 -10.65 0.96
N HIS A 258 8.53 -10.08 1.76
CA HIS A 258 8.26 -8.89 2.57
C HIS A 258 8.20 -7.59 1.77
N SER A 259 8.78 -7.56 0.58
CA SER A 259 8.90 -6.38 -0.28
C SER A 259 8.14 -6.50 -1.59
N HIS A 260 7.70 -7.72 -1.96
CA HIS A 260 7.05 -8.04 -3.22
C HIS A 260 5.67 -8.65 -3.04
N ASN A 261 4.71 -8.12 -3.80
CA ASN A 261 3.36 -8.65 -3.96
C ASN A 261 3.05 -8.71 -5.46
N PRO A 262 2.42 -9.77 -5.98
CA PRO A 262 2.22 -9.91 -7.44
C PRO A 262 1.35 -8.82 -8.05
N GLU A 263 0.57 -8.13 -7.23
CA GLU A 263 -0.21 -6.93 -7.55
C GLU A 263 0.22 -5.81 -6.62
N PHE A 264 0.67 -4.68 -7.17
CA PHE A 264 1.20 -3.56 -6.39
C PHE A 264 0.83 -2.22 -7.01
N THR A 265 0.94 -1.15 -6.22
CA THR A 265 0.66 0.22 -6.64
C THR A 265 1.96 0.97 -6.86
N MET A 266 2.04 1.67 -7.99
CA MET A 266 3.10 2.62 -8.26
C MET A 266 2.53 3.89 -8.90
N ILE A 267 3.35 4.94 -8.94
CA ILE A 267 3.16 6.08 -9.82
C ILE A 267 4.25 6.03 -10.88
N GLU A 268 3.87 6.26 -12.13
CA GLU A 268 4.80 6.59 -13.20
C GLU A 268 4.44 7.94 -13.79
N PHE A 269 5.46 8.72 -14.16
CA PHE A 269 5.29 10.04 -14.75
C PHE A 269 6.41 10.33 -15.76
N TYR A 270 6.06 11.16 -16.76
CA TYR A 270 6.92 11.52 -17.87
C TYR A 270 6.86 13.02 -18.10
N TRP A 271 8.02 13.65 -18.29
CA TRP A 271 8.19 15.07 -18.37
C TRP A 271 9.02 15.45 -19.59
N ALA A 272 8.40 15.98 -20.62
CA ALA A 272 9.05 16.42 -21.85
C ALA A 272 9.98 17.60 -21.58
N TYR A 273 11.08 17.66 -22.33
CA TYR A 273 12.12 18.70 -22.26
C TYR A 273 12.88 18.77 -20.94
N HIS A 274 12.86 17.66 -20.16
CA HIS A 274 13.59 17.50 -18.91
C HIS A 274 14.54 16.31 -18.97
N THR A 275 15.47 16.25 -18.02
CA THR A 275 16.49 15.21 -17.90
C THR A 275 16.32 14.41 -16.59
N TYR A 276 17.09 13.35 -16.43
CA TYR A 276 17.03 12.56 -15.19
C TYR A 276 17.49 13.36 -13.96
N GLU A 277 18.34 14.38 -14.11
CA GLU A 277 18.73 15.28 -13.02
C GLU A 277 17.56 16.11 -12.52
N ASP A 278 16.67 16.56 -13.43
CA ASP A 278 15.44 17.28 -13.05
C ASP A 278 14.50 16.38 -12.21
N LEU A 279 14.47 15.09 -12.54
CA LEU A 279 13.68 14.10 -11.77
C LEU A 279 14.26 13.87 -10.38
N ILE A 280 15.59 13.91 -10.20
CA ILE A 280 16.23 13.86 -8.88
C ILE A 280 15.77 15.03 -8.03
N GLU A 281 15.77 16.25 -8.58
CA GLU A 281 15.30 17.45 -7.85
C GLU A 281 13.78 17.41 -7.60
N LEU A 282 12.98 16.91 -8.54
CA LEU A 282 11.54 16.71 -8.34
C LEU A 282 11.27 15.71 -7.23
N SER A 283 12.02 14.62 -7.17
CA SER A 283 11.91 13.60 -6.12
C SER A 283 12.24 14.16 -4.74
N LYS A 284 13.28 14.98 -4.60
CA LYS A 284 13.62 15.66 -3.35
C LYS A 284 12.44 16.53 -2.87
N ARG A 285 11.87 17.36 -3.77
CA ARG A 285 10.70 18.18 -3.45
C ARG A 285 9.47 17.37 -3.05
N LEU A 286 9.26 16.22 -3.71
CA LEU A 286 8.16 15.31 -3.35
C LEU A 286 8.32 14.77 -1.92
N PHE A 287 9.51 14.31 -1.54
CA PHE A 287 9.75 13.81 -0.17
C PHE A 287 9.57 14.93 0.86
N ASP A 288 10.11 16.13 0.63
CA ASP A 288 9.91 17.28 1.50
C ASP A 288 8.42 17.62 1.67
N TYR A 289 7.65 17.57 0.59
CA TYR A 289 6.22 17.81 0.62
C TYR A 289 5.47 16.75 1.42
N LEU A 290 5.83 15.46 1.25
CA LEU A 290 5.21 14.35 1.97
C LEU A 290 5.52 14.39 3.46
N LEU A 291 6.77 14.61 3.85
CA LEU A 291 7.17 14.74 5.26
C LEU A 291 6.39 15.85 5.96
N LYS A 292 6.29 17.04 5.34
CA LYS A 292 5.48 18.16 5.85
C LYS A 292 4.00 17.80 5.97
N THR A 293 3.42 17.20 4.93
CA THR A 293 1.98 16.86 4.90
C THR A 293 1.62 15.81 5.95
N LEU A 294 2.52 14.86 6.22
CA LEU A 294 2.35 13.81 7.22
C LEU A 294 2.75 14.24 8.63
N ASN A 295 3.27 15.46 8.79
CA ASN A 295 3.84 15.98 10.03
C ASN A 295 4.92 15.03 10.59
N LEU A 296 5.82 14.60 9.70
CA LEU A 296 6.99 13.79 10.04
C LEU A 296 8.24 14.67 10.08
N ASP A 297 9.17 14.32 10.95
CA ASP A 297 10.50 14.92 10.97
C ASP A 297 11.32 14.48 9.75
N SER A 298 12.39 15.22 9.44
CA SER A 298 13.34 14.82 8.39
C SER A 298 14.14 13.55 8.75
N LYS A 299 14.11 13.15 10.00
CA LYS A 299 14.65 11.89 10.51
C LYS A 299 13.52 10.96 10.91
N ILE A 300 13.46 9.81 10.29
CA ILE A 300 12.46 8.78 10.61
C ILE A 300 13.15 7.48 11.00
N ILE A 301 12.46 6.64 11.77
CA ILE A 301 12.93 5.28 12.09
C ILE A 301 12.18 4.29 11.20
N TYR A 302 12.93 3.50 10.44
CA TYR A 302 12.41 2.43 9.62
C TYR A 302 13.25 1.15 9.79
N ASN A 303 12.62 0.03 10.15
CA ASN A 303 13.30 -1.24 10.45
C ASN A 303 14.49 -1.10 11.41
N ASP A 304 14.29 -0.34 12.48
CA ASP A 304 15.30 -0.05 13.52
C ASP A 304 16.52 0.77 13.00
N MET A 305 16.47 1.30 11.79
CA MET A 305 17.46 2.20 11.19
C MET A 305 16.96 3.65 11.23
N GLU A 306 17.84 4.60 11.57
CA GLU A 306 17.57 6.03 11.40
C GLU A 306 17.83 6.42 9.94
N VAL A 307 16.81 6.94 9.27
CA VAL A 307 16.88 7.49 7.91
C VAL A 307 16.78 9.01 8.01
N ASP A 308 17.82 9.72 7.56
CA ASP A 308 17.89 11.17 7.58
C ASP A 308 17.77 11.76 6.16
N PHE A 309 16.63 12.35 5.85
CA PHE A 309 16.35 12.96 4.54
C PHE A 309 17.19 14.21 4.25
N ASN A 310 17.80 14.84 5.29
CA ASN A 310 18.76 15.92 5.08
C ASN A 310 20.12 15.43 4.55
N GLN A 311 20.39 14.13 4.62
CA GLN A 311 21.63 13.51 4.14
C GLN A 311 21.41 12.83 2.77
N THR A 312 20.64 13.46 1.89
CA THR A 312 20.46 12.95 0.52
C THR A 312 21.76 13.09 -0.26
N SER A 313 22.16 12.02 -0.94
CA SER A 313 23.40 11.96 -1.73
C SER A 313 23.15 11.48 -3.17
N VAL A 314 24.09 11.80 -4.06
CA VAL A 314 24.13 11.30 -5.43
C VAL A 314 25.53 10.68 -5.64
N ILE A 315 25.57 9.45 -6.17
CA ILE A 315 26.81 8.72 -6.40
C ILE A 315 26.70 7.95 -7.72
N SER A 316 27.81 7.82 -8.46
CA SER A 316 27.79 6.97 -9.66
C SER A 316 27.79 5.48 -9.29
N TYR A 317 27.29 4.66 -10.19
CA TYR A 317 27.17 3.21 -10.00
C TYR A 317 28.53 2.55 -9.70
N LEU A 318 29.57 2.90 -10.46
CA LEU A 318 30.92 2.37 -10.25
C LEU A 318 31.57 2.91 -8.97
N ASP A 319 31.38 4.21 -8.65
CA ASP A 319 31.88 4.76 -7.38
C ASP A 319 31.20 4.11 -6.18
N ALA A 320 29.91 3.77 -6.28
CA ALA A 320 29.21 3.06 -5.22
C ALA A 320 29.76 1.64 -5.02
N LEU A 321 30.04 0.91 -6.10
CA LEU A 321 30.71 -0.40 -6.04
C LEU A 321 32.11 -0.31 -5.42
N GLU A 322 32.86 0.72 -5.76
CA GLU A 322 34.23 0.90 -5.24
C GLU A 322 34.21 1.34 -3.77
N THR A 323 33.49 2.41 -3.44
CA THR A 323 33.59 3.07 -2.13
C THR A 323 32.70 2.44 -1.07
N ILE A 324 31.48 2.01 -1.42
CA ILE A 324 30.51 1.39 -0.51
C ILE A 324 30.62 -0.13 -0.58
N GLY A 325 30.73 -0.69 -1.78
CA GLY A 325 30.91 -2.12 -2.02
C GLY A 325 32.28 -2.63 -1.59
N GLY A 326 33.30 -1.77 -1.64
CA GLY A 326 34.69 -2.13 -1.28
C GLY A 326 35.41 -2.92 -2.38
N ILE A 327 34.91 -2.88 -3.63
CA ILE A 327 35.46 -3.64 -4.74
C ILE A 327 36.44 -2.71 -5.52
N SER A 328 37.70 -3.10 -5.59
CA SER A 328 38.70 -2.24 -6.27
C SER A 328 38.41 -2.08 -7.74
N LYS A 329 38.72 -0.89 -8.29
CA LYS A 329 38.54 -0.53 -9.70
C LYS A 329 39.13 -1.56 -10.65
N GLY A 330 40.34 -2.09 -10.36
CA GLY A 330 40.99 -3.11 -11.18
C GLY A 330 40.26 -4.46 -11.24
N ILE A 331 39.33 -4.74 -10.31
CA ILE A 331 38.42 -5.88 -10.35
C ILE A 331 37.19 -5.49 -11.19
N LEU A 332 36.60 -4.31 -10.93
CA LEU A 332 35.39 -3.82 -11.61
C LEU A 332 35.55 -3.66 -13.12
N GLU A 333 36.75 -3.33 -13.61
CA GLU A 333 37.05 -3.11 -15.05
C GLU A 333 37.19 -4.40 -15.86
N LYS A 334 37.26 -5.57 -15.25
CA LYS A 334 37.58 -6.84 -15.91
C LYS A 334 36.53 -7.92 -15.57
N GLU A 335 35.84 -8.40 -16.60
CA GLU A 335 34.78 -9.42 -16.45
C GLU A 335 35.31 -10.68 -15.74
N ASP A 336 36.46 -11.20 -16.17
CA ASP A 336 37.07 -12.39 -15.59
C ASP A 336 37.46 -12.20 -14.10
N ARG A 337 37.92 -11.02 -13.73
CA ARG A 337 38.27 -10.69 -12.34
C ARG A 337 37.05 -10.47 -11.49
N LEU A 338 36.04 -9.80 -12.02
CA LEU A 338 34.80 -9.57 -11.31
C LEU A 338 34.07 -10.89 -11.05
N LEU A 339 33.98 -11.76 -12.05
CA LEU A 339 33.40 -13.11 -11.88
C LEU A 339 34.17 -13.92 -10.81
N ALA A 340 35.53 -13.94 -10.90
CA ALA A 340 36.33 -14.65 -9.91
C ALA A 340 36.11 -14.10 -8.50
N TYR A 341 36.06 -12.77 -8.35
CA TYR A 341 35.78 -12.11 -7.07
C TYR A 341 34.40 -12.48 -6.51
N LEU A 342 33.34 -12.42 -7.33
CA LEU A 342 31.99 -12.78 -6.89
C LEU A 342 31.92 -14.23 -6.40
N LEU A 343 32.52 -15.16 -7.13
CA LEU A 343 32.56 -16.57 -6.75
C LEU A 343 33.36 -16.79 -5.45
N GLU A 344 34.50 -16.08 -5.28
CA GLU A 344 35.30 -16.13 -4.04
C GLU A 344 34.54 -15.61 -2.83
N GLN A 345 33.69 -14.60 -3.02
CA GLN A 345 32.80 -14.06 -1.97
C GLN A 345 31.54 -14.92 -1.74
N GLY A 346 31.37 -16.03 -2.47
CA GLY A 346 30.26 -16.96 -2.31
C GLY A 346 28.94 -16.49 -2.97
N VAL A 347 29.00 -15.50 -3.86
CA VAL A 347 27.86 -15.06 -4.67
C VAL A 347 27.52 -16.15 -5.69
N LYS A 348 26.27 -16.53 -5.79
CA LYS A 348 25.80 -17.46 -6.80
C LYS A 348 25.59 -16.67 -8.10
N VAL A 349 26.45 -16.92 -9.06
CA VAL A 349 26.39 -16.27 -10.36
C VAL A 349 25.87 -17.25 -11.40
N GLU A 350 24.88 -16.86 -12.20
CA GLU A 350 24.40 -17.66 -13.31
C GLU A 350 25.49 -17.80 -14.42
N PRO A 351 25.50 -18.91 -15.16
CA PRO A 351 26.47 -19.09 -16.24
C PRO A 351 26.30 -18.06 -17.36
N ASN A 352 27.41 -17.58 -17.91
CA ASN A 352 27.47 -16.72 -19.09
C ASN A 352 26.83 -15.34 -18.92
N LEU A 353 26.83 -14.77 -17.71
CA LEU A 353 26.47 -13.36 -17.52
C LEU A 353 27.50 -12.45 -18.18
N THR A 354 27.02 -11.39 -18.80
CA THR A 354 27.86 -10.31 -19.34
C THR A 354 28.48 -9.49 -18.21
N HIS A 355 29.47 -8.68 -18.53
CA HIS A 355 30.12 -7.80 -17.56
C HIS A 355 29.13 -6.89 -16.83
N ASP A 356 28.20 -6.28 -17.55
CA ASP A 356 27.20 -5.38 -16.96
C ASP A 356 26.25 -6.12 -16.02
N LYS A 357 25.85 -7.36 -16.33
CA LYS A 357 25.06 -8.21 -15.45
C LYS A 357 25.86 -8.66 -14.22
N LEU A 358 27.16 -8.92 -14.33
CA LEU A 358 28.04 -9.18 -13.18
C LEU A 358 28.19 -7.96 -12.26
N LEU A 359 28.23 -6.74 -12.83
CA LEU A 359 28.19 -5.50 -12.04
C LEU A 359 26.88 -5.37 -11.27
N ALA A 360 25.75 -5.80 -11.86
CA ALA A 360 24.45 -5.81 -11.17
C ALA A 360 24.45 -6.78 -9.98
N GLU A 361 24.92 -8.01 -10.16
CA GLU A 361 25.06 -8.99 -9.05
C GLU A 361 25.97 -8.44 -7.93
N ALA A 362 27.06 -7.74 -8.31
CA ALA A 362 27.94 -7.12 -7.32
C ALA A 362 27.23 -5.99 -6.56
N PHE A 363 26.43 -5.18 -7.24
CA PHE A 363 25.71 -4.06 -6.63
C PHE A 363 24.66 -4.56 -5.63
N ASP A 364 23.83 -5.51 -6.01
CA ASP A 364 22.79 -6.09 -5.18
C ASP A 364 23.38 -6.71 -3.91
N HIS A 365 24.51 -7.40 -4.07
CA HIS A 365 25.13 -8.11 -2.95
C HIS A 365 25.92 -7.21 -2.00
N PHE A 366 26.68 -6.22 -2.51
CA PHE A 366 27.65 -5.47 -1.71
C PHE A 366 27.26 -4.02 -1.41
N VAL A 367 26.30 -3.43 -2.15
CA VAL A 367 25.99 -2.00 -2.07
C VAL A 367 24.57 -1.73 -1.57
N GLU A 368 23.54 -2.29 -2.20
CA GLU A 368 22.13 -1.92 -1.99
C GLU A 368 21.74 -1.84 -0.51
N HIS A 369 22.03 -2.90 0.24
CA HIS A 369 21.65 -3.00 1.66
C HIS A 369 22.37 -2.00 2.59
N LYS A 370 23.42 -1.31 2.11
CA LYS A 370 24.17 -0.28 2.85
C LYS A 370 23.68 1.13 2.62
N LEU A 371 22.80 1.34 1.64
CA LEU A 371 22.24 2.64 1.28
C LEU A 371 21.08 3.00 2.22
N ILE A 372 21.39 3.53 3.41
CA ILE A 372 20.40 3.80 4.46
C ILE A 372 19.71 5.15 4.23
N ASN A 373 20.48 6.24 4.08
CA ASN A 373 19.92 7.56 3.76
C ASN A 373 19.56 7.67 2.28
N PRO A 374 18.67 8.59 1.88
CA PRO A 374 18.28 8.72 0.48
C PRO A 374 19.50 8.89 -0.43
N THR A 375 19.72 7.92 -1.28
CA THR A 375 20.90 7.89 -2.18
C THR A 375 20.45 7.64 -3.61
N PHE A 376 20.69 8.61 -4.47
CA PHE A 376 20.51 8.48 -5.91
C PHE A 376 21.78 7.86 -6.51
N VAL A 377 21.67 6.63 -6.98
CA VAL A 377 22.74 5.96 -7.72
C VAL A 377 22.52 6.24 -9.20
N THR A 378 23.52 6.82 -9.86
CA THR A 378 23.43 7.31 -11.26
C THR A 378 24.39 6.57 -12.17
N GLN A 379 24.29 6.81 -13.50
CA GLN A 379 25.23 6.29 -14.50
C GLN A 379 25.28 4.76 -14.55
N TYR A 380 24.10 4.15 -14.64
CA TYR A 380 23.96 2.70 -14.78
C TYR A 380 24.59 2.18 -16.06
N PRO A 381 25.11 0.95 -16.09
CA PRO A 381 25.53 0.29 -17.31
C PRO A 381 24.40 0.25 -18.35
N ILE A 382 24.77 0.44 -19.63
CA ILE A 382 23.76 0.60 -20.69
C ILE A 382 22.99 -0.69 -21.00
N GLU A 383 23.65 -1.84 -20.87
CA GLU A 383 23.06 -3.13 -21.19
C GLU A 383 21.88 -3.49 -20.28
N ILE A 384 21.96 -3.09 -18.99
CA ILE A 384 20.88 -3.29 -18.01
C ILE A 384 19.86 -2.14 -18.00
N SER A 385 19.86 -1.28 -19.03
CA SER A 385 19.00 -0.10 -19.12
C SER A 385 18.33 0.02 -20.49
N PRO A 386 17.51 -0.95 -20.93
CA PRO A 386 17.07 -1.09 -22.33
C PRO A 386 16.16 0.04 -22.84
N LEU A 387 15.55 0.83 -21.96
CA LEU A 387 14.64 1.93 -22.30
C LEU A 387 15.22 3.32 -22.01
N ALA A 388 16.39 3.36 -21.37
CA ALA A 388 17.08 4.61 -21.02
C ALA A 388 17.99 5.09 -22.15
N ARG A 389 18.13 6.41 -22.27
CA ARG A 389 19.03 7.06 -23.21
C ARG A 389 20.50 6.78 -22.84
N ARG A 390 21.35 6.57 -23.84
CA ARG A 390 22.81 6.56 -23.67
C ARG A 390 23.30 7.95 -23.30
N ASN A 391 24.32 8.02 -22.44
CA ASN A 391 24.97 9.28 -22.15
C ASN A 391 25.81 9.74 -23.40
N ASP A 392 25.66 11.02 -23.74
CA ASP A 392 26.30 11.57 -24.95
C ASP A 392 27.85 11.56 -24.87
N SER A 393 28.41 11.63 -23.65
CA SER A 393 29.87 11.65 -23.43
C SER A 393 30.48 10.27 -23.23
N ASN A 394 29.69 9.33 -22.71
CA ASN A 394 30.09 7.95 -22.46
C ASN A 394 28.97 6.97 -22.88
N PRO A 395 29.03 6.39 -24.07
CA PRO A 395 27.96 5.53 -24.60
C PRO A 395 27.79 4.19 -23.86
N ASN A 396 28.68 3.84 -22.93
CA ASN A 396 28.59 2.61 -22.13
C ASN A 396 27.71 2.77 -20.90
N ILE A 397 27.27 4.01 -20.58
CA ILE A 397 26.36 4.27 -19.45
C ILE A 397 25.07 4.89 -19.93
N ALA A 398 24.03 4.68 -19.14
CA ALA A 398 22.72 5.29 -19.31
C ALA A 398 22.57 6.55 -18.45
N ASP A 399 21.85 7.54 -18.95
CA ASP A 399 21.36 8.69 -18.18
C ASP A 399 20.18 8.24 -17.29
N ARG A 400 20.50 7.46 -16.24
CA ARG A 400 19.57 6.77 -15.36
C ARG A 400 19.98 6.92 -13.90
N PHE A 401 19.01 6.92 -13.03
CA PHE A 401 19.24 6.74 -11.60
C PHE A 401 18.24 5.75 -10.99
N GLU A 402 18.62 5.18 -9.87
CA GLU A 402 17.71 4.58 -8.91
C GLU A 402 17.88 5.27 -7.56
N LEU A 403 16.78 5.45 -6.84
CA LEU A 403 16.76 6.00 -5.48
C LEU A 403 16.63 4.86 -4.48
N PHE A 404 17.64 4.72 -3.63
CA PHE A 404 17.65 3.79 -2.53
C PHE A 404 17.42 4.51 -1.20
N ILE A 405 16.58 3.94 -0.34
CA ILE A 405 16.36 4.39 1.04
C ILE A 405 16.20 3.16 1.92
N ALA A 406 16.93 3.11 3.04
CA ALA A 406 16.92 2.00 3.99
C ALA A 406 17.20 0.62 3.34
N GLY A 407 18.14 0.60 2.39
CA GLY A 407 18.52 -0.61 1.66
C GLY A 407 17.43 -1.15 0.73
N LYS A 408 16.58 -0.28 0.19
CA LYS A 408 15.49 -0.63 -0.73
C LYS A 408 15.42 0.38 -1.86
N GLU A 409 15.29 -0.12 -3.09
CA GLU A 409 14.90 0.70 -4.22
C GLU A 409 13.48 1.26 -4.01
N ILE A 410 13.36 2.57 -4.06
CA ILE A 410 12.09 3.32 -3.92
C ILE A 410 11.62 3.84 -5.27
N ALA A 411 12.55 4.26 -6.12
CA ALA A 411 12.26 4.85 -7.42
C ALA A 411 13.36 4.53 -8.43
N ASN A 412 12.96 4.48 -9.71
CA ASN A 412 13.83 4.34 -10.86
C ASN A 412 13.42 5.38 -11.90
N GLY A 413 14.38 6.13 -12.44
CA GLY A 413 14.11 7.19 -13.40
C GLY A 413 15.28 7.40 -14.36
N PHE A 414 14.97 7.86 -15.57
CA PHE A 414 15.98 8.08 -16.59
C PHE A 414 15.53 9.13 -17.63
N SER A 415 16.54 9.67 -18.36
CA SER A 415 16.28 10.31 -19.63
C SER A 415 15.89 9.24 -20.64
N GLU A 416 14.77 9.43 -21.32
CA GLU A 416 14.13 8.43 -22.15
C GLU A 416 14.88 8.23 -23.47
N LEU A 417 15.00 6.99 -23.89
CA LEU A 417 15.47 6.69 -25.24
C LEU A 417 14.39 7.12 -26.24
N ASN A 418 14.73 8.12 -27.05
CA ASN A 418 13.83 8.67 -28.07
C ASN A 418 14.31 8.43 -29.52
N ASP A 419 15.44 7.72 -29.70
CA ASP A 419 15.91 7.27 -31.02
C ASP A 419 15.21 5.94 -31.39
N PRO A 420 14.31 5.92 -32.40
CA PRO A 420 13.58 4.71 -32.76
C PRO A 420 14.48 3.59 -33.32
N LEU A 421 15.64 3.92 -33.90
CA LEU A 421 16.53 2.91 -34.44
C LEU A 421 17.32 2.22 -33.33
N ASP A 422 17.85 2.98 -32.35
CA ASP A 422 18.49 2.40 -31.15
C ASP A 422 17.47 1.58 -30.38
N GLN A 423 16.22 2.06 -30.20
CA GLN A 423 15.17 1.30 -29.51
C GLN A 423 14.84 -0.02 -30.20
N LEU A 424 14.75 -0.03 -31.53
CA LEU A 424 14.52 -1.25 -32.31
C LEU A 424 15.64 -2.27 -32.12
N GLU A 425 16.89 -1.81 -32.10
CA GLU A 425 18.04 -2.68 -31.87
C GLU A 425 18.02 -3.28 -30.47
N ARG A 426 17.71 -2.48 -29.44
CA ARG A 426 17.63 -2.98 -28.07
C ARG A 426 16.49 -3.97 -27.88
N PHE A 427 15.33 -3.74 -28.48
CA PHE A 427 14.25 -4.73 -28.45
C PHE A 427 14.64 -6.04 -29.14
N LYS A 428 15.37 -6.00 -30.26
CA LYS A 428 15.90 -7.23 -30.90
C LYS A 428 16.85 -7.99 -29.96
N ASN A 429 17.70 -7.28 -29.24
CA ASN A 429 18.59 -7.89 -28.25
C ASN A 429 17.80 -8.51 -27.09
N GLN A 430 16.78 -7.85 -26.58
CA GLN A 430 15.89 -8.38 -25.54
C GLN A 430 15.15 -9.65 -26.01
N VAL A 431 14.62 -9.67 -27.23
CA VAL A 431 14.00 -10.87 -27.81
C VAL A 431 15.02 -12.01 -27.94
N ALA A 432 16.26 -11.74 -28.32
CA ALA A 432 17.30 -12.75 -28.40
C ALA A 432 17.69 -13.31 -27.01
N GLU A 433 17.70 -12.50 -25.95
CA GLU A 433 17.88 -12.98 -24.58
C GLU A 433 16.70 -13.86 -24.12
N LYS A 434 15.48 -13.45 -24.48
CA LYS A 434 14.27 -14.25 -24.20
C LYS A 434 14.31 -15.64 -24.87
N GLU A 435 14.78 -15.72 -26.11
CA GLU A 435 14.98 -17.00 -26.83
C GLU A 435 16.03 -17.89 -26.17
N LYS A 436 17.00 -17.30 -25.44
CA LYS A 436 17.99 -18.03 -24.63
C LYS A 436 17.48 -18.48 -23.26
N GLY A 437 16.25 -18.07 -22.87
CA GLY A 437 15.59 -18.50 -21.64
C GLY A 437 15.39 -17.41 -20.57
N ASP A 438 15.72 -16.17 -20.85
CA ASP A 438 15.42 -15.03 -19.97
C ASP A 438 13.92 -14.68 -20.07
N GLU A 439 13.11 -15.23 -19.15
CA GLU A 439 11.65 -15.04 -19.15
C GLU A 439 11.22 -13.62 -18.78
N GLU A 440 12.09 -12.81 -18.20
CA GLU A 440 11.84 -11.43 -17.81
C GLU A 440 12.18 -10.42 -18.92
N ALA A 441 12.96 -10.83 -19.92
CA ALA A 441 13.32 -10.00 -21.06
C ALA A 441 12.08 -9.49 -21.82
N GLN A 442 12.17 -8.27 -22.36
CA GLN A 442 11.04 -7.59 -23.00
C GLN A 442 10.65 -8.20 -24.34
N TYR A 443 9.40 -7.99 -24.72
CA TYR A 443 8.86 -8.37 -26.02
C TYR A 443 9.10 -7.25 -27.04
N MET A 444 9.06 -7.60 -28.33
CA MET A 444 9.05 -6.63 -29.42
C MET A 444 7.71 -5.92 -29.49
N ASP A 445 7.68 -4.62 -29.29
CA ASP A 445 6.52 -3.75 -29.53
C ASP A 445 6.81 -2.85 -30.74
N GLU A 446 6.44 -3.36 -31.94
CA GLU A 446 6.66 -2.64 -33.19
C GLU A 446 5.86 -1.33 -33.26
N ASP A 447 4.64 -1.30 -32.70
CA ASP A 447 3.81 -0.11 -32.66
C ASP A 447 4.44 1.00 -31.80
N TYR A 448 5.10 0.62 -30.72
CA TYR A 448 5.87 1.59 -29.92
C TYR A 448 7.06 2.18 -30.70
N VAL A 449 7.80 1.34 -31.44
CA VAL A 449 8.91 1.83 -32.30
C VAL A 449 8.36 2.77 -33.36
N TRP A 450 7.23 2.44 -33.98
CA TRP A 450 6.54 3.34 -34.91
C TRP A 450 6.12 4.65 -34.24
N ALA A 451 5.59 4.62 -33.03
CA ALA A 451 5.26 5.83 -32.29
C ALA A 451 6.50 6.72 -32.11
N LEU A 452 7.63 6.16 -31.64
CA LEU A 452 8.89 6.90 -31.52
C LEU A 452 9.35 7.51 -32.85
N ALA A 453 9.15 6.81 -33.96
CA ALA A 453 9.53 7.29 -35.30
C ALA A 453 8.70 8.52 -35.77
N HIS A 454 7.58 8.83 -35.10
CA HIS A 454 6.86 10.09 -35.32
C HIS A 454 7.45 11.27 -34.51
N GLY A 455 8.45 11.01 -33.68
CA GLY A 455 9.20 12.02 -32.95
C GLY A 455 8.73 12.18 -31.50
N MET A 456 9.43 11.56 -30.57
CA MET A 456 9.27 11.85 -29.15
C MET A 456 10.24 12.96 -28.75
N PRO A 457 9.79 14.06 -28.11
CA PRO A 457 10.73 15.08 -27.61
C PRO A 457 11.68 14.49 -26.58
N PRO A 458 12.84 15.12 -26.32
CA PRO A 458 13.65 14.77 -25.14
C PRO A 458 12.76 14.74 -23.90
N THR A 459 12.77 13.65 -23.17
CA THR A 459 11.82 13.39 -22.08
C THR A 459 12.55 12.69 -20.95
N ALA A 460 12.17 12.95 -19.73
CA ALA A 460 12.57 12.17 -18.58
C ALA A 460 11.36 11.48 -17.96
N GLY A 461 11.52 10.23 -17.52
CA GLY A 461 10.46 9.43 -16.90
C GLY A 461 10.93 8.74 -15.63
N GLN A 462 10.00 8.53 -14.70
CA GLN A 462 10.31 7.91 -13.42
C GLN A 462 9.12 7.10 -12.90
N GLY A 463 9.43 5.95 -12.31
CA GLY A 463 8.51 5.16 -11.51
C GLY A 463 8.86 5.23 -10.02
N ILE A 464 7.84 5.34 -9.16
CA ILE A 464 7.98 5.27 -7.70
C ILE A 464 7.04 4.20 -7.17
N GLY A 465 7.58 3.24 -6.41
CA GLY A 465 6.78 2.20 -5.75
C GLY A 465 5.98 2.77 -4.57
N ILE A 466 4.68 2.98 -4.77
CA ILE A 466 3.79 3.56 -3.73
C ILE A 466 3.73 2.67 -2.49
N ASP A 467 3.70 1.35 -2.65
CA ASP A 467 3.65 0.45 -1.50
C ASP A 467 4.92 0.56 -0.65
N ARG A 468 6.10 0.58 -1.28
CA ARG A 468 7.39 0.77 -0.59
C ARG A 468 7.49 2.16 0.06
N LEU A 469 7.03 3.21 -0.64
CA LEU A 469 6.95 4.58 -0.10
C LEU A 469 6.06 4.62 1.16
N VAL A 470 4.89 3.96 1.12
CA VAL A 470 3.99 3.88 2.29
C VAL A 470 4.64 3.08 3.43
N MET A 471 5.31 1.96 3.14
CA MET A 471 6.06 1.21 4.16
C MET A 471 7.07 2.12 4.87
N LEU A 472 7.88 2.84 4.12
CA LEU A 472 8.90 3.77 4.63
C LEU A 472 8.28 4.84 5.55
N LEU A 473 7.25 5.55 5.07
CA LEU A 473 6.64 6.68 5.78
C LEU A 473 5.69 6.29 6.93
N THR A 474 5.31 5.00 7.02
CA THR A 474 4.47 4.48 8.13
C THR A 474 5.24 3.61 9.11
N GLY A 475 6.48 3.22 8.80
CA GLY A 475 7.28 2.28 9.58
C GLY A 475 6.81 0.83 9.44
N ALA A 476 6.02 0.50 8.42
CA ALA A 476 5.54 -0.87 8.18
C ALA A 476 6.67 -1.77 7.69
N LYS A 477 6.82 -2.95 8.30
CA LYS A 477 7.95 -3.86 8.03
C LYS A 477 7.73 -4.76 6.82
N SER A 478 6.49 -4.91 6.36
CA SER A 478 6.13 -5.76 5.22
C SER A 478 5.14 -5.07 4.29
N ILE A 479 5.25 -5.33 2.99
CA ILE A 479 4.30 -4.85 1.99
C ILE A 479 2.86 -5.32 2.29
N LYS A 480 2.71 -6.47 2.96
CA LYS A 480 1.41 -6.99 3.41
C LYS A 480 0.77 -6.15 4.51
N ASP A 481 1.54 -5.36 5.24
CA ASP A 481 1.01 -4.43 6.26
C ASP A 481 0.35 -3.21 5.63
N VAL A 482 0.75 -2.82 4.43
CA VAL A 482 0.26 -1.62 3.73
C VAL A 482 -0.73 -1.92 2.60
N ILE A 483 -0.96 -3.19 2.28
CA ILE A 483 -2.00 -3.66 1.35
C ILE A 483 -3.15 -4.23 2.17
N LEU A 484 -4.39 -3.77 1.91
CA LEU A 484 -5.58 -4.22 2.67
C LEU A 484 -5.77 -5.73 2.57
N PHE A 485 -5.73 -6.27 1.36
CA PHE A 485 -5.87 -7.70 1.08
C PHE A 485 -4.69 -8.15 0.21
N PRO A 486 -3.54 -8.48 0.83
CA PRO A 486 -2.37 -8.94 0.10
C PRO A 486 -2.60 -10.36 -0.46
N ALA A 487 -1.85 -10.70 -1.51
CA ALA A 487 -1.82 -12.08 -2.00
C ALA A 487 -1.24 -13.01 -0.92
N MET A 488 -1.90 -14.16 -0.74
CA MET A 488 -1.51 -15.17 0.26
C MET A 488 -1.43 -16.55 -0.38
N ARG A 489 -0.52 -17.38 0.09
CA ARG A 489 -0.46 -18.79 -0.35
C ARG A 489 -1.75 -19.50 0.09
N PRO A 490 -2.34 -20.38 -0.75
CA PRO A 490 -3.49 -21.20 -0.35
C PRO A 490 -3.17 -22.03 0.88
N VAL A 491 -4.12 -22.13 1.82
CA VAL A 491 -4.04 -23.06 2.97
C VAL A 491 -4.98 -24.20 2.70
N LYS A 492 -4.56 -25.45 2.93
CA LYS A 492 -5.34 -26.67 2.62
C LYS A 492 -6.74 -26.73 3.27
N ASN A 493 -7.12 -25.80 4.16
CA ASN A 493 -8.38 -25.80 4.89
C ASN A 493 -9.21 -24.50 4.78
N ASP A 494 -8.83 -23.55 3.93
CA ASP A 494 -9.64 -22.36 3.70
C ASP A 494 -10.80 -22.73 2.75
N PHE A 495 -11.96 -22.98 3.37
CA PHE A 495 -13.26 -23.11 2.71
C PHE A 495 -13.19 -23.96 1.44
N ASN A 496 -13.49 -25.25 1.57
CA ASN A 496 -13.77 -26.11 0.43
C ASN A 496 -14.72 -25.38 -0.54
N VAL A 497 -14.15 -24.74 -1.56
CA VAL A 497 -14.77 -24.61 -2.85
C VAL A 497 -14.22 -25.84 -3.62
N GLU A 498 -14.76 -27.00 -3.32
CA GLU A 498 -14.77 -28.09 -4.26
C GLU A 498 -15.59 -27.59 -5.45
N GLY A 499 -14.91 -27.03 -6.43
CA GLY A 499 -15.39 -26.97 -7.79
C GLY A 499 -15.29 -28.39 -8.30
N GLU A 500 -16.40 -29.08 -8.36
CA GLU A 500 -16.56 -30.31 -9.14
C GLU A 500 -16.17 -30.04 -10.58
N GLU A 501 -15.54 -31.04 -11.18
CA GLU A 501 -15.04 -31.21 -12.54
C GLU A 501 -15.91 -30.64 -13.67
#